data_d177e95c0ff49135642ed9b0f7df88d3
#
_entry.id   d177e95c0ff49135642ed9b0f7df88d3
#
_cell.length_a   1.000
_cell.length_b   1.000
_cell.length_c   1.000
_cell.angle_alpha   90.00
_cell.angle_beta   90.00
_cell.angle_gamma   90.00
#
_symmetry.space_group_name_H-M   'P 1'
#
loop_
_entity.id
_entity.type
_entity.pdbx_description
1 polymer ?
#
loop_
_entity_poly.entity_id
_entity_poly.type
_entity_poly.pdbx_seq_one_letter_code
_entity_poly.pdbx_strand_id
1 'polypeptide(L)'
;MKYLMLDFMRMAEYLEIPCTGFPTPDPVVQDMETLEIPEEQPLIYRMVHYGVEAAKQGKGLAYIHAVGHLYYSSGLVWTEGDHLAKTLNKIGMNLDELESKFDKNFDKNDATINESQRALETAGHWGVPNLVFKNEPFFGQDRVDVCLWRMKQHGLKLRKQP
;
A
#
# COMPACT_ATOMS: atom_id res chain seq x y z
N MET A 1 -20.45 -2.08 -1.54
CA MET A 1 -19.66 -0.91 -2.01
C MET A 1 -20.02 0.38 -1.25
N LYS A 2 -21.26 0.90 -1.30
CA LYS A 2 -21.63 2.20 -0.65
C LYS A 2 -21.28 2.30 0.83
N TYR A 3 -21.45 1.22 1.61
CA TYR A 3 -21.09 1.22 3.03
C TYR A 3 -19.58 1.39 3.24
N LEU A 4 -18.75 0.66 2.49
CA LEU A 4 -17.28 0.75 2.61
C LEU A 4 -16.77 2.17 2.32
N MET A 5 -17.32 2.82 1.32
CA MET A 5 -16.98 4.22 0.98
C MET A 5 -17.31 5.18 2.12
N LEU A 6 -18.51 5.01 2.70
CA LEU A 6 -18.95 5.84 3.83
C LEU A 6 -18.10 5.57 5.08
N ASP A 7 -17.80 4.31 5.34
CA ASP A 7 -17.04 3.90 6.53
C ASP A 7 -15.57 4.33 6.44
N PHE A 8 -14.99 4.30 5.23
CA PHE A 8 -13.65 4.83 4.98
C PHE A 8 -13.53 6.31 5.42
N MET A 9 -14.48 7.16 5.02
CA MET A 9 -14.47 8.57 5.39
C MET A 9 -14.70 8.76 6.90
N ARG A 10 -15.60 7.98 7.52
CA ARG A 10 -15.83 8.01 8.97
C ARG A 10 -14.59 7.61 9.76
N MET A 11 -13.88 6.56 9.30
CA MET A 11 -12.67 6.11 9.96
C MET A 11 -11.54 7.12 9.84
N ALA A 12 -11.42 7.82 8.72
CA ALA A 12 -10.46 8.90 8.57
C ALA A 12 -10.77 10.05 9.55
N GLU A 13 -12.03 10.44 9.67
CA GLU A 13 -12.47 11.47 10.62
C GLU A 13 -12.24 11.02 12.08
N TYR A 14 -12.64 9.80 12.43
CA TYR A 14 -12.46 9.24 13.77
C TYR A 14 -10.99 9.14 14.19
N LEU A 15 -10.12 8.80 13.27
CA LEU A 15 -8.67 8.69 13.50
C LEU A 15 -7.91 10.01 13.31
N GLU A 16 -8.62 11.10 13.02
CA GLU A 16 -8.04 12.43 12.72
C GLU A 16 -6.99 12.38 11.59
N ILE A 17 -7.18 11.47 10.63
CA ILE A 17 -6.30 11.33 9.46
C ILE A 17 -6.81 12.26 8.35
N PRO A 18 -5.97 13.20 7.84
CA PRO A 18 -6.38 14.02 6.72
C PRO A 18 -6.80 13.17 5.52
N CYS A 19 -8.04 13.36 5.06
CA CYS A 19 -8.59 12.64 3.93
C CYS A 19 -9.40 13.59 3.05
N THR A 20 -9.01 13.72 1.78
CA THR A 20 -9.68 14.57 0.79
C THR A 20 -10.57 13.78 -0.16
N GLY A 21 -10.55 12.44 -0.06
CA GLY A 21 -11.32 11.54 -0.89
C GLY A 21 -10.48 10.43 -1.50
N PHE A 22 -10.88 9.96 -2.68
CA PHE A 22 -10.21 8.92 -3.43
C PHE A 22 -9.21 9.48 -4.43
N PRO A 23 -8.18 8.69 -4.83
CA PRO A 23 -7.18 9.16 -5.78
C PRO A 23 -7.80 9.49 -7.13
N THR A 24 -7.27 10.51 -7.77
CA THR A 24 -7.68 10.93 -9.12
C THR A 24 -6.44 11.00 -10.02
N PRO A 25 -6.38 10.18 -11.09
CA PRO A 25 -7.26 9.04 -11.38
C PRO A 25 -7.13 7.93 -10.34
N ASP A 26 -8.12 7.04 -10.27
CA ASP A 26 -7.96 5.80 -9.50
C ASP A 26 -6.82 4.97 -10.12
N PRO A 27 -5.81 4.53 -9.37
CA PRO A 27 -4.74 3.72 -9.92
C PRO A 27 -5.22 2.34 -10.41
N VAL A 28 -6.34 1.85 -9.89
CA VAL A 28 -6.98 0.61 -10.35
C VAL A 28 -8.10 0.93 -11.33
N VAL A 29 -7.97 0.44 -12.55
CA VAL A 29 -9.06 0.49 -13.53
C VAL A 29 -10.09 -0.58 -13.16
N GLN A 30 -11.31 -0.17 -12.86
CA GLN A 30 -12.41 -1.05 -12.52
C GLN A 30 -13.73 -0.49 -13.06
N ASP A 31 -14.55 -1.35 -13.65
CA ASP A 31 -15.93 -1.01 -13.95
C ASP A 31 -16.74 -0.92 -12.65
N MET A 32 -17.30 0.25 -12.38
CA MET A 32 -18.01 0.52 -11.12
C MET A 32 -19.42 -0.09 -11.07
N GLU A 33 -19.98 -0.52 -12.20
CA GLU A 33 -21.29 -1.16 -12.28
C GLU A 33 -21.18 -2.67 -12.18
N THR A 34 -20.27 -3.27 -12.97
CA THR A 34 -20.07 -4.72 -13.03
C THR A 34 -19.06 -5.23 -12.01
N LEU A 35 -18.21 -4.34 -11.49
CA LEU A 35 -17.05 -4.64 -10.64
C LEU A 35 -15.97 -5.48 -11.35
N GLU A 36 -16.03 -5.55 -12.67
CA GLU A 36 -15.00 -6.21 -13.45
C GLU A 36 -13.71 -5.39 -13.45
N ILE A 37 -12.60 -6.08 -13.33
CA ILE A 37 -11.25 -5.52 -13.36
C ILE A 37 -10.59 -6.02 -14.64
N PRO A 38 -10.37 -5.13 -15.63
CA PRO A 38 -9.70 -5.52 -16.87
C PRO A 38 -8.26 -5.96 -16.60
N GLU A 39 -7.72 -6.79 -17.48
CA GLU A 39 -6.34 -7.28 -17.38
C GLU A 39 -5.32 -6.14 -17.51
N GLU A 40 -5.61 -5.14 -18.33
CA GLU A 40 -4.76 -3.96 -18.50
C GLU A 40 -4.92 -3.00 -17.32
N GLN A 41 -3.87 -2.87 -16.52
CA GLN A 41 -3.80 -2.04 -15.33
C GLN A 41 -2.55 -1.14 -15.36
N PRO A 42 -2.48 -0.15 -16.27
CA PRO A 42 -1.23 0.56 -16.56
C PRO A 42 -0.68 1.35 -15.37
N LEU A 43 -1.55 1.88 -14.52
CA LEU A 43 -1.14 2.72 -13.40
C LEU A 43 -0.75 1.89 -12.17
N ILE A 44 -1.62 0.95 -11.76
CA ILE A 44 -1.36 0.21 -10.53
C ILE A 44 -0.15 -0.72 -10.65
N TYR A 45 0.06 -1.38 -11.79
CA TYR A 45 1.25 -2.20 -12.01
C TYR A 45 2.53 -1.40 -11.81
N ARG A 46 2.61 -0.22 -12.41
CA ARG A 46 3.76 0.67 -12.28
C ARG A 46 4.01 1.04 -10.81
N MET A 47 2.98 1.46 -10.11
CA MET A 47 3.07 1.85 -8.70
C MET A 47 3.47 0.68 -7.78
N VAL A 48 2.96 -0.53 -8.04
CA VAL A 48 3.36 -1.73 -7.28
C VAL A 48 4.82 -2.09 -7.52
N HIS A 49 5.30 -2.02 -8.77
CA HIS A 49 6.71 -2.24 -9.10
C HIS A 49 7.63 -1.23 -8.43
N TYR A 50 7.25 0.05 -8.35
CA TYR A 50 7.99 1.04 -7.57
C TYR A 50 8.01 0.71 -6.08
N GLY A 51 6.91 0.17 -5.54
CA GLY A 51 6.84 -0.33 -4.17
C GLY A 51 7.82 -1.48 -3.92
N VAL A 52 7.98 -2.41 -4.86
CA VAL A 52 9.00 -3.47 -4.78
C VAL A 52 10.41 -2.90 -4.79
N GLU A 53 10.69 -1.93 -5.67
CA GLU A 53 12.01 -1.26 -5.68
C GLU A 53 12.28 -0.47 -4.39
N ALA A 54 11.24 0.13 -3.80
CA ALA A 54 11.33 0.78 -2.49
C ALA A 54 11.63 -0.24 -1.38
N ALA A 55 10.94 -1.39 -1.38
CA ALA A 55 11.15 -2.45 -0.40
C ALA A 55 12.58 -3.00 -0.44
N LYS A 56 13.16 -3.19 -1.64
CA LYS A 56 14.56 -3.60 -1.81
C LYS A 56 15.56 -2.61 -1.18
N GLN A 57 15.18 -1.34 -1.07
CA GLN A 57 15.98 -0.28 -0.44
C GLN A 57 15.66 -0.10 1.06
N GLY A 58 14.82 -0.94 1.66
CA GLY A 58 14.33 -0.77 3.03
C GLY A 58 13.35 0.39 3.22
N LYS A 59 12.80 0.94 2.13
CA LYS A 59 11.91 2.10 2.12
C LYS A 59 10.44 1.74 1.86
N GLY A 60 10.06 0.46 1.87
CA GLY A 60 8.71 0.01 1.52
C GLY A 60 7.60 0.69 2.32
N LEU A 61 7.73 0.76 3.66
CA LEU A 61 6.75 1.44 4.51
C LEU A 61 6.71 2.96 4.28
N ALA A 62 7.86 3.60 4.06
CA ALA A 62 7.93 5.01 3.72
C ALA A 62 7.25 5.30 2.39
N TYR A 63 7.41 4.41 1.41
CA TYR A 63 6.76 4.49 0.10
C TYR A 63 5.24 4.38 0.23
N ILE A 64 4.72 3.36 0.90
CA ILE A 64 3.28 3.17 1.10
C ILE A 64 2.67 4.38 1.81
N HIS A 65 3.33 4.89 2.86
CA HIS A 65 2.87 6.07 3.58
C HIS A 65 2.83 7.32 2.69
N ALA A 66 3.92 7.60 1.96
CA ALA A 66 4.03 8.79 1.13
C ALA A 66 3.04 8.78 -0.05
N VAL A 67 2.92 7.64 -0.74
CA VAL A 67 1.98 7.48 -1.86
C VAL A 67 0.54 7.46 -1.37
N GLY A 68 0.26 6.79 -0.25
CA GLY A 68 -1.06 6.81 0.38
C GLY A 68 -1.49 8.23 0.76
N HIS A 69 -0.57 9.04 1.32
CA HIS A 69 -0.85 10.45 1.59
C HIS A 69 -1.12 11.25 0.31
N LEU A 70 -0.35 11.01 -0.75
CA LEU A 70 -0.58 11.65 -2.05
C LEU A 70 -1.96 11.29 -2.60
N TYR A 71 -2.38 10.03 -2.49
CA TYR A 71 -3.65 9.54 -3.02
C TYR A 71 -4.87 10.06 -2.25
N TYR A 72 -4.83 9.99 -0.93
CA TYR A 72 -6.03 10.14 -0.11
C TYR A 72 -6.08 11.45 0.69
N SER A 73 -4.94 12.14 0.87
CA SER A 73 -4.88 13.30 1.75
C SER A 73 -4.46 14.60 1.07
N SER A 74 -3.89 14.53 -0.12
CA SER A 74 -3.33 15.72 -0.77
C SER A 74 -4.36 16.57 -1.54
N GLY A 75 -5.43 15.95 -2.04
CA GLY A 75 -6.38 16.58 -2.97
C GLY A 75 -5.80 16.87 -4.36
N LEU A 76 -4.63 16.34 -4.67
CA LEU A 76 -3.93 16.58 -5.95
C LEU A 76 -4.25 15.46 -6.95
N VAL A 77 -4.23 15.80 -8.23
CA VAL A 77 -4.20 14.81 -9.31
C VAL A 77 -2.77 14.25 -9.38
N TRP A 78 -2.58 13.06 -8.84
CA TRP A 78 -1.25 12.50 -8.58
C TRP A 78 -0.42 12.20 -9.83
N THR A 79 -1.07 12.06 -11.00
CA THR A 79 -0.44 11.84 -12.32
C THR A 79 -0.01 13.12 -13.01
N GLU A 80 -0.44 14.29 -12.52
CA GLU A 80 -0.13 15.57 -13.12
C GLU A 80 1.12 16.23 -12.54
N GLY A 81 1.76 17.06 -13.35
CA GLY A 81 2.91 17.84 -12.93
C GLY A 81 4.04 16.97 -12.36
N ASP A 82 4.58 17.42 -11.23
CA ASP A 82 5.69 16.75 -10.53
C ASP A 82 5.28 16.18 -9.15
N HIS A 83 3.98 15.99 -8.92
CA HIS A 83 3.44 15.60 -7.61
C HIS A 83 4.01 14.26 -7.13
N LEU A 84 4.04 13.24 -8.00
CA LEU A 84 4.63 11.95 -7.69
C LEU A 84 6.14 12.05 -7.46
N ALA A 85 6.85 12.75 -8.35
CA ALA A 85 8.30 12.95 -8.21
C ALA A 85 8.67 13.64 -6.89
N LYS A 86 7.96 14.71 -6.53
CA LYS A 86 8.16 15.42 -5.26
C LYS A 86 7.87 14.53 -4.05
N THR A 87 6.83 13.69 -4.14
CA THR A 87 6.47 12.75 -3.08
C THR A 87 7.56 11.71 -2.86
N LEU A 88 8.07 11.13 -3.93
CA LEU A 88 9.15 10.15 -3.89
C LEU A 88 10.47 10.76 -3.39
N ASN A 89 10.78 11.98 -3.83
CA ASN A 89 11.99 12.69 -3.38
C ASN A 89 12.03 12.91 -1.87
N LYS A 90 10.87 13.15 -1.21
CA LYS A 90 10.80 13.30 0.26
C LYS A 90 11.27 12.06 1.02
N ILE A 91 11.17 10.89 0.42
CA ILE A 91 11.64 9.62 0.99
C ILE A 91 12.99 9.18 0.39
N GLY A 92 13.66 10.07 -0.32
CA GLY A 92 14.96 9.81 -0.93
C GLY A 92 14.90 8.82 -2.09
N MET A 93 13.82 8.80 -2.86
CA MET A 93 13.66 8.03 -4.09
C MET A 93 13.54 8.98 -5.27
N ASN A 94 14.04 8.55 -6.42
CA ASN A 94 13.99 9.33 -7.66
C ASN A 94 13.05 8.65 -8.67
N LEU A 95 12.10 9.39 -9.22
CA LEU A 95 11.11 8.85 -10.16
C LEU A 95 11.76 8.37 -11.47
N ASP A 96 12.70 9.15 -12.02
CA ASP A 96 13.36 8.79 -13.29
C ASP A 96 14.17 7.49 -13.16
N GLU A 97 14.78 7.26 -11.99
CA GLU A 97 15.45 5.99 -11.71
C GLU A 97 14.47 4.82 -11.64
N LEU A 98 13.32 5.02 -11.02
CA LEU A 98 12.28 4.00 -10.95
C LEU A 98 11.73 3.67 -12.33
N GLU A 99 11.44 4.69 -13.14
CA GLU A 99 11.02 4.53 -14.52
C GLU A 99 12.08 3.77 -15.34
N SER A 100 13.34 4.13 -15.22
CA SER A 100 14.44 3.45 -15.94
C SER A 100 14.60 1.98 -15.54
N LYS A 101 14.16 1.61 -14.34
CA LYS A 101 14.22 0.24 -13.81
C LYS A 101 12.96 -0.57 -14.10
N PHE A 102 11.87 0.08 -14.42
CA PHE A 102 10.57 -0.57 -14.57
C PHE A 102 10.64 -1.71 -15.59
N ASP A 103 10.98 -1.41 -16.84
CA ASP A 103 11.08 -2.43 -17.89
C ASP A 103 12.21 -3.44 -17.63
N LYS A 104 13.36 -2.95 -17.14
CA LYS A 104 14.54 -3.80 -16.87
C LYS A 104 14.32 -4.85 -15.79
N ASN A 105 13.51 -4.51 -14.80
CA ASN A 105 13.27 -5.35 -13.63
C ASN A 105 11.85 -5.95 -13.63
N PHE A 106 11.10 -5.79 -14.71
CA PHE A 106 9.68 -6.16 -14.75
C PHE A 106 9.46 -7.59 -14.27
N ASP A 107 10.02 -8.58 -14.97
CA ASP A 107 9.82 -10.00 -14.65
C ASP A 107 10.27 -10.35 -13.22
N LYS A 108 11.37 -9.74 -12.76
CA LYS A 108 11.88 -9.98 -11.41
C LYS A 108 10.99 -9.39 -10.33
N ASN A 109 10.45 -8.21 -10.57
CA ASN A 109 9.52 -7.57 -9.64
C ASN A 109 8.18 -8.29 -9.62
N ASP A 110 7.70 -8.70 -10.79
CA ASP A 110 6.48 -9.49 -10.93
C ASP A 110 6.59 -10.84 -10.20
N ALA A 111 7.72 -11.53 -10.35
CA ALA A 111 7.99 -12.75 -9.58
C ALA A 111 7.93 -12.50 -8.06
N THR A 112 8.46 -11.35 -7.57
CA THR A 112 8.40 -10.96 -6.15
C THR A 112 6.96 -10.69 -5.71
N ILE A 113 6.16 -10.04 -6.55
CA ILE A 113 4.73 -9.77 -6.28
C ILE A 113 3.98 -11.10 -6.17
N ASN A 114 4.17 -12.00 -7.14
CA ASN A 114 3.53 -13.31 -7.17
C ASN A 114 3.93 -14.18 -5.96
N GLU A 115 5.20 -14.14 -5.54
CA GLU A 115 5.65 -14.81 -4.32
C GLU A 115 4.96 -14.25 -3.08
N SER A 116 4.83 -12.93 -2.98
CA SER A 116 4.14 -12.25 -1.87
C SER A 116 2.66 -12.61 -1.81
N GLN A 117 1.98 -12.71 -2.95
CA GLN A 117 0.60 -13.14 -3.03
C GLN A 117 0.42 -14.60 -2.55
N ARG A 118 1.28 -15.51 -3.00
CA ARG A 118 1.27 -16.90 -2.53
C ARG A 118 1.55 -17.01 -1.03
N ALA A 119 2.47 -16.20 -0.51
CA ALA A 119 2.75 -16.15 0.92
C ALA A 119 1.54 -15.66 1.72
N LEU A 120 0.80 -14.68 1.20
CA LEU A 120 -0.43 -14.17 1.80
C LEU A 120 -1.52 -15.25 1.86
N GLU A 121 -1.76 -15.95 0.77
CA GLU A 121 -2.71 -17.07 0.69
C GLU A 121 -2.31 -18.21 1.63
N THR A 122 -1.02 -18.58 1.66
CA THR A 122 -0.48 -19.61 2.55
C THR A 122 -0.64 -19.22 4.02
N ALA A 123 -0.59 -17.93 4.33
CA ALA A 123 -0.84 -17.42 5.69
C ALA A 123 -2.31 -17.52 6.11
N GLY A 124 -3.22 -17.88 5.20
CA GLY A 124 -4.61 -18.17 5.49
C GLY A 124 -5.60 -17.03 5.22
N HIS A 125 -5.16 -15.94 4.59
CA HIS A 125 -6.07 -14.87 4.18
C HIS A 125 -5.55 -14.13 2.94
N TRP A 126 -6.42 -13.90 1.95
CA TRP A 126 -6.12 -13.24 0.68
C TRP A 126 -6.19 -11.69 0.74
N GLY A 127 -6.85 -11.14 1.76
CA GLY A 127 -7.09 -9.70 1.88
C GLY A 127 -5.92 -8.92 2.49
N VAL A 128 -5.93 -7.62 2.26
CA VAL A 128 -4.95 -6.66 2.79
C VAL A 128 -5.63 -5.53 3.56
N PRO A 129 -5.00 -4.96 4.59
CA PRO A 129 -3.72 -5.37 5.17
C PRO A 129 -3.82 -6.68 5.94
N ASN A 130 -2.81 -7.52 5.85
CA ASN A 130 -2.71 -8.74 6.64
C ASN A 130 -1.38 -8.79 7.39
N LEU A 131 -1.45 -8.91 8.70
CA LEU A 131 -0.27 -9.10 9.53
C LEU A 131 -0.17 -10.59 9.86
N VAL A 132 1.03 -11.15 9.77
CA VAL A 132 1.26 -12.56 10.09
C VAL A 132 2.29 -12.65 11.20
N PHE A 133 1.92 -13.28 12.31
CA PHE A 133 2.83 -13.53 13.42
C PHE A 133 2.80 -15.01 13.81
N LYS A 134 3.93 -15.70 13.66
CA LYS A 134 4.06 -17.15 13.96
C LYS A 134 2.99 -18.00 13.26
N ASN A 135 2.76 -17.75 11.97
CA ASN A 135 1.74 -18.39 11.13
C ASN A 135 0.28 -18.12 11.56
N GLU A 136 0.04 -17.16 12.44
CA GLU A 136 -1.30 -16.69 12.79
C GLU A 136 -1.60 -15.41 12.03
N PRO A 137 -2.60 -15.40 11.09
CA PRO A 137 -2.96 -14.21 10.34
C PRO A 137 -3.89 -13.30 11.12
N PHE A 138 -3.71 -11.98 10.95
CA PHE A 138 -4.56 -10.93 11.50
C PHE A 138 -4.95 -10.00 10.36
N PHE A 139 -6.13 -10.21 9.81
CA PHE A 139 -6.63 -9.46 8.66
C PHE A 139 -7.40 -8.21 9.10
N GLY A 140 -7.04 -7.09 8.52
CA GLY A 140 -7.69 -5.81 8.70
C GLY A 140 -6.91 -4.85 9.61
N GLN A 141 -7.11 -3.56 9.37
CA GLN A 141 -6.49 -2.49 10.17
C GLN A 141 -6.93 -2.51 11.64
N ASP A 142 -8.12 -3.02 11.90
CA ASP A 142 -8.71 -3.17 13.25
C ASP A 142 -8.13 -4.35 14.02
N ARG A 143 -7.20 -5.11 13.45
CA ARG A 143 -6.51 -6.24 14.07
C ARG A 143 -5.07 -5.93 14.50
N VAL A 144 -4.59 -4.73 14.29
CA VAL A 144 -3.24 -4.31 14.70
C VAL A 144 -3.05 -4.51 16.21
N ASP A 145 -3.98 -4.05 17.01
CA ASP A 145 -3.89 -4.18 18.48
C ASP A 145 -3.98 -5.63 18.95
N VAL A 146 -4.80 -6.45 18.27
CA VAL A 146 -4.89 -7.90 18.56
C VAL A 146 -3.58 -8.60 18.23
N CYS A 147 -2.96 -8.27 17.10
CA CYS A 147 -1.65 -8.78 16.73
C CYS A 147 -0.58 -8.35 17.75
N LEU A 148 -0.54 -7.09 18.13
CA LEU A 148 0.37 -6.58 19.16
C LEU A 148 0.17 -7.26 20.51
N TRP A 149 -1.08 -7.50 20.92
CA TRP A 149 -1.39 -8.28 22.13
C TRP A 149 -0.81 -9.68 22.04
N ARG A 150 -1.00 -10.38 20.92
CA ARG A 150 -0.42 -11.71 20.69
C ARG A 150 1.11 -11.69 20.74
N MET A 151 1.73 -10.71 20.12
CA MET A 151 3.19 -10.55 20.15
C MET A 151 3.72 -10.30 21.58
N LYS A 152 2.99 -9.53 22.40
CA LYS A 152 3.33 -9.31 23.82
C LYS A 152 3.31 -10.60 24.63
N GLN A 153 2.36 -11.50 24.37
CA GLN A 153 2.35 -12.83 25.01
C GLN A 153 3.58 -13.67 24.66
N HIS A 154 4.22 -13.38 23.54
CA HIS A 154 5.46 -14.02 23.10
C HIS A 154 6.71 -13.19 23.40
N GLY A 155 6.63 -12.23 24.32
CA GLY A 155 7.79 -11.51 24.82
C GLY A 155 8.12 -10.18 24.14
N LEU A 156 7.23 -9.65 23.26
CA LEU A 156 7.41 -8.30 22.72
C LEU A 156 7.44 -7.29 23.87
N LYS A 157 8.48 -6.49 23.91
CA LYS A 157 8.65 -5.39 24.87
C LYS A 157 8.74 -4.06 24.11
N LEU A 158 8.27 -3.00 24.75
CA LEU A 158 8.48 -1.65 24.25
C LEU A 158 9.98 -1.36 24.13
N ARG A 159 10.38 -0.73 23.05
CA ARG A 159 11.74 -0.19 22.95
C ARG A 159 11.90 0.89 24.01
N LYS A 160 13.03 0.89 24.69
CA LYS A 160 13.41 2.07 25.48
C LYS A 160 13.58 3.21 24.46
N GLN A 161 12.88 4.30 24.69
CA GLN A 161 13.14 5.52 23.90
C GLN A 161 14.59 5.93 24.17
N PRO A 162 15.35 6.31 23.13
CA PRO A 162 16.71 6.80 23.31
C PRO A 162 16.74 8.08 24.11
#